data_b9445f9526e88c0b6a13542755d3f3c5
#
_entry.id   b9445f9526e88c0b6a13542755d3f3c5
#
_cell.length_a   1.000
_cell.length_b   1.000
_cell.length_c   1.000
_cell.angle_alpha   90.00
_cell.angle_beta   90.00
_cell.angle_gamma   90.00
#
_symmetry.space_group_name_H-M   'P 1'
#
loop_
_entity.id
_entity.type
_entity.pdbx_description
1 polymer ?
#
loop_
_entity_poly.entity_id
_entity_poly.type
_entity_poly.pdbx_seq_one_letter_code
_entity_poly.pdbx_strand_id
1 'polypeptide(L)'
;MKIGQLAKLCGVSVATVRYYVSMGMLIPNDSSAQYDFSEREVEDLNLILKMRKHQFKLKEIQQYLILTRHSRMIEPSTINAALTILETKQQEIFSEIEELKNSYREIGEEIHNLREKGTAERRVTGVPVSALPLFACPYCGESLNIEDAEIKNGYIISGKLVCSGHGNGTCEKKYEAKIVDGIVETGNLYTGIYDHPDLKRGLYRDMGPEFSFCFQRCYDRVTESLMKDDMNGKVFLEANINGYFYMYNHLGLLPANSTLILIDKYPEILRM
;
A
#
# COMPACT_ATOMS: atom_id res chain seq x y z
N MET A 1 20.90 42.51 -25.67
CA MET A 1 19.96 41.59 -26.37
C MET A 1 18.54 41.75 -25.79
N LYS A 2 17.53 41.39 -26.56
CA LYS A 2 16.12 41.50 -26.10
C LYS A 2 15.73 40.33 -25.25
N ILE A 3 14.69 40.51 -24.40
CA ILE A 3 14.19 39.53 -23.44
C ILE A 3 13.92 38.13 -24.04
N GLY A 4 13.36 38.08 -25.27
CA GLY A 4 13.11 36.81 -25.95
C GLY A 4 14.36 36.08 -26.37
N GLN A 5 15.44 36.80 -26.67
CA GLN A 5 16.76 36.22 -27.00
C GLN A 5 17.44 35.69 -25.76
N LEU A 6 17.39 36.42 -24.62
CA LEU A 6 17.90 35.98 -23.34
C LEU A 6 17.17 34.71 -22.86
N ALA A 7 15.83 34.72 -22.93
CA ALA A 7 15.02 33.57 -22.55
C ALA A 7 15.36 32.31 -23.38
N LYS A 8 15.49 32.48 -24.71
CA LYS A 8 15.88 31.38 -25.62
C LYS A 8 17.29 30.86 -25.33
N LEU A 9 18.23 31.77 -25.10
CA LEU A 9 19.65 31.41 -24.84
C LEU A 9 19.81 30.58 -23.56
N CYS A 10 19.07 30.96 -22.51
CA CYS A 10 19.13 30.27 -21.19
C CYS A 10 18.06 29.15 -21.01
N GLY A 11 17.27 28.85 -22.03
CA GLY A 11 16.29 27.77 -22.01
C GLY A 11 15.10 27.98 -21.05
N VAL A 12 14.71 29.24 -20.84
CA VAL A 12 13.58 29.60 -19.96
C VAL A 12 12.48 30.36 -20.69
N SER A 13 11.33 30.51 -20.07
CA SER A 13 10.23 31.33 -20.62
C SER A 13 10.51 32.83 -20.45
N VAL A 14 9.96 33.67 -21.34
CA VAL A 14 9.98 35.12 -21.20
C VAL A 14 9.33 35.58 -19.88
N ALA A 15 8.30 34.86 -19.44
CA ALA A 15 7.65 35.11 -18.15
C ALA A 15 8.61 34.90 -16.96
N THR A 16 9.45 33.85 -17.02
CA THR A 16 10.49 33.58 -16.01
C THR A 16 11.52 34.72 -15.96
N VAL A 17 11.97 35.23 -17.10
CA VAL A 17 12.89 36.35 -17.14
C VAL A 17 12.27 37.61 -16.53
N ARG A 18 11.02 37.93 -16.91
CA ARG A 18 10.27 39.07 -16.32
C ARG A 18 10.12 38.92 -14.81
N TYR A 19 9.86 37.75 -14.32
CA TYR A 19 9.76 37.46 -12.90
C TYR A 19 11.07 37.76 -12.17
N TYR A 20 12.23 37.32 -12.71
CA TYR A 20 13.52 37.63 -12.10
C TYR A 20 13.87 39.12 -12.20
N VAL A 21 13.45 39.83 -13.25
CA VAL A 21 13.56 41.29 -13.31
C VAL A 21 12.72 41.98 -12.25
N SER A 22 11.46 41.55 -12.08
CA SER A 22 10.57 42.13 -11.04
C SER A 22 11.07 41.87 -9.62
N MET A 23 11.82 40.80 -9.40
CA MET A 23 12.49 40.47 -8.14
C MET A 23 13.83 41.19 -7.94
N GLY A 24 14.27 42.01 -8.89
CA GLY A 24 15.57 42.68 -8.85
C GLY A 24 16.79 41.75 -8.99
N MET A 25 16.56 40.51 -9.42
CA MET A 25 17.60 39.51 -9.62
C MET A 25 18.28 39.64 -10.98
N LEU A 26 17.60 40.21 -11.98
CA LEU A 26 18.15 40.62 -13.26
C LEU A 26 17.92 42.13 -13.42
N ILE A 27 18.96 42.85 -13.84
CA ILE A 27 18.93 44.30 -13.94
C ILE A 27 19.21 44.67 -15.41
N PRO A 28 18.16 44.93 -16.21
CA PRO A 28 18.37 45.32 -17.62
C PRO A 28 19.05 46.68 -17.72
N ASN A 29 19.86 46.86 -18.78
CA ASN A 29 20.58 48.11 -19.03
C ASN A 29 19.65 49.29 -19.36
N ASP A 30 18.50 49.00 -20.02
CA ASP A 30 17.44 49.97 -20.31
C ASP A 30 16.08 49.36 -19.97
N SER A 31 15.29 50.13 -19.20
CA SER A 31 13.96 49.74 -18.74
C SER A 31 12.84 50.61 -19.31
N SER A 32 13.15 51.57 -20.20
CA SER A 32 12.22 52.62 -20.56
C SER A 32 11.08 52.16 -21.49
N ALA A 33 11.37 51.32 -22.47
CA ALA A 33 10.31 50.77 -23.36
C ALA A 33 10.51 49.32 -23.72
N GLN A 34 11.74 48.82 -23.71
CA GLN A 34 12.08 47.45 -24.05
C GLN A 34 13.33 47.06 -23.31
N TYR A 35 13.24 45.99 -22.48
CA TYR A 35 14.41 45.47 -21.75
C TYR A 35 15.55 45.13 -22.70
N ASP A 36 16.72 45.66 -22.42
CA ASP A 36 17.97 45.33 -23.09
C ASP A 36 18.95 44.71 -22.10
N PHE A 37 19.50 43.54 -22.44
CA PHE A 37 20.33 42.72 -21.57
C PHE A 37 21.72 42.55 -22.20
N SER A 38 22.78 42.57 -21.38
CA SER A 38 24.16 42.28 -21.79
C SER A 38 24.54 40.83 -21.51
N GLU A 39 25.78 40.49 -21.73
CA GLU A 39 26.36 39.17 -21.39
C GLU A 39 26.32 38.92 -19.86
N ARG A 40 26.44 39.98 -19.08
CA ARG A 40 26.34 39.91 -17.61
C ARG A 40 25.00 39.32 -17.12
N GLU A 41 23.90 39.75 -17.72
CA GLU A 41 22.59 39.24 -17.36
C GLU A 41 22.40 37.78 -17.82
N VAL A 42 23.10 37.33 -18.83
CA VAL A 42 23.17 35.92 -19.22
C VAL A 42 23.89 35.10 -18.13
N GLU A 43 25.03 35.59 -17.65
CA GLU A 43 25.78 34.95 -16.55
C GLU A 43 24.95 34.91 -15.26
N ASP A 44 24.33 36.03 -14.91
CA ASP A 44 23.44 36.14 -13.74
C ASP A 44 22.26 35.15 -13.84
N LEU A 45 21.59 35.08 -14.99
CA LEU A 45 20.49 34.15 -15.17
C LEU A 45 20.93 32.70 -15.09
N ASN A 46 22.08 32.36 -15.68
CA ASN A 46 22.64 31.02 -15.58
C ASN A 46 23.01 30.67 -14.13
N LEU A 47 23.54 31.62 -13.37
CA LEU A 47 23.82 31.45 -11.95
C LEU A 47 22.54 31.23 -11.15
N ILE A 48 21.48 32.03 -11.39
CA ILE A 48 20.18 31.85 -10.76
C ILE A 48 19.64 30.44 -11.02
N LEU A 49 19.65 29.98 -12.29
CA LEU A 49 19.16 28.66 -12.66
C LEU A 49 19.99 27.54 -12.01
N LYS A 50 21.30 27.69 -11.97
CA LYS A 50 22.21 26.75 -11.28
C LYS A 50 21.87 26.66 -9.78
N MET A 51 21.73 27.80 -9.10
CA MET A 51 21.41 27.82 -7.67
C MET A 51 20.01 27.26 -7.40
N ARG A 52 19.03 27.57 -8.26
CA ARG A 52 17.68 26.95 -8.18
C ARG A 52 17.73 25.43 -8.30
N LYS A 53 18.53 24.90 -9.21
CA LYS A 53 18.75 23.45 -9.34
C LYS A 53 19.33 22.83 -8.05
N HIS A 54 20.13 23.60 -7.30
CA HIS A 54 20.68 23.19 -6.01
C HIS A 54 19.81 23.59 -4.82
N GLN A 55 18.50 23.77 -5.04
CA GLN A 55 17.48 24.01 -3.99
C GLN A 55 17.63 25.33 -3.22
N PHE A 56 18.43 26.29 -3.70
CA PHE A 56 18.48 27.62 -3.08
C PHE A 56 17.13 28.32 -3.20
N LYS A 57 16.69 28.96 -2.09
CA LYS A 57 15.51 29.84 -2.08
C LYS A 57 15.84 31.14 -2.82
N LEU A 58 14.82 31.77 -3.39
CA LEU A 58 15.02 33.02 -4.15
C LEU A 58 15.72 34.11 -3.33
N LYS A 59 15.42 34.22 -2.05
CA LYS A 59 16.05 35.18 -1.12
C LYS A 59 17.55 34.91 -0.95
N GLU A 60 17.96 33.66 -0.85
CA GLU A 60 19.36 33.26 -0.74
C GLU A 60 20.12 33.60 -2.04
N ILE A 61 19.51 33.33 -3.20
CA ILE A 61 20.09 33.67 -4.50
C ILE A 61 20.22 35.18 -4.66
N GLN A 62 19.20 35.94 -4.25
CA GLN A 62 19.23 37.42 -4.30
C GLN A 62 20.36 37.98 -3.42
N GLN A 63 20.52 37.48 -2.21
CA GLN A 63 21.62 37.85 -1.31
C GLN A 63 23.01 37.54 -1.93
N TYR A 64 23.15 36.34 -2.49
CA TYR A 64 24.39 35.93 -3.15
C TYR A 64 24.72 36.82 -4.35
N LEU A 65 23.73 37.15 -5.22
CA LEU A 65 23.89 38.05 -6.35
C LEU A 65 24.29 39.46 -5.92
N ILE A 66 23.71 39.99 -4.83
CA ILE A 66 24.10 41.31 -4.29
C ILE A 66 25.57 41.32 -3.89
N LEU A 67 26.03 40.29 -3.15
CA LEU A 67 27.41 40.17 -2.75
C LEU A 67 28.37 40.12 -3.93
N THR A 68 28.04 39.30 -4.95
CA THR A 68 28.90 39.12 -6.12
C THR A 68 28.95 40.33 -7.05
N ARG A 69 27.87 41.09 -7.14
CA ARG A 69 27.77 42.29 -8.02
C ARG A 69 28.45 43.51 -7.43
N HIS A 70 28.33 43.75 -6.13
CA HIS A 70 28.71 45.05 -5.55
C HIS A 70 30.10 45.05 -4.93
N SER A 71 30.69 43.90 -4.64
CA SER A 71 31.92 43.88 -3.85
C SER A 71 33.16 43.32 -4.57
N ARG A 72 33.11 43.08 -5.88
CA ARG A 72 34.21 42.46 -6.65
C ARG A 72 34.83 41.20 -6.02
N MET A 73 34.27 40.66 -4.93
CA MET A 73 34.74 39.48 -4.17
C MET A 73 36.24 39.57 -3.79
N ILE A 74 36.69 40.77 -3.43
CA ILE A 74 38.09 41.00 -3.05
C ILE A 74 38.20 41.11 -1.54
N GLU A 75 37.18 41.64 -0.90
CA GLU A 75 37.17 41.82 0.57
C GLU A 75 36.92 40.49 1.29
N PRO A 76 37.73 40.14 2.31
CA PRO A 76 37.53 38.91 3.06
C PRO A 76 36.15 38.79 3.71
N SER A 77 35.55 39.88 4.15
CA SER A 77 34.22 39.97 4.75
C SER A 77 33.14 39.54 3.77
N THR A 78 33.22 39.99 2.52
CA THR A 78 32.27 39.61 1.45
C THR A 78 32.42 38.17 1.01
N ILE A 79 33.66 37.70 0.89
CA ILE A 79 33.93 36.29 0.59
C ILE A 79 33.36 35.41 1.70
N ASN A 80 33.56 35.75 2.98
CA ASN A 80 33.01 35.00 4.09
C ASN A 80 31.47 34.99 4.09
N ALA A 81 30.84 36.13 3.79
CA ALA A 81 29.37 36.18 3.67
C ALA A 81 28.84 35.27 2.55
N ALA A 82 29.50 35.25 1.39
CA ALA A 82 29.13 34.38 0.31
C ALA A 82 29.38 32.90 0.65
N LEU A 83 30.51 32.59 1.29
CA LEU A 83 30.78 31.22 1.78
C LEU A 83 29.73 30.76 2.77
N THR A 84 29.31 31.60 3.72
CA THR A 84 28.28 31.27 4.68
C THR A 84 26.96 30.83 4.01
N ILE A 85 26.54 31.53 2.94
CA ILE A 85 25.33 31.15 2.20
C ILE A 85 25.49 29.75 1.56
N LEU A 86 26.64 29.48 0.96
CA LEU A 86 26.89 28.19 0.30
C LEU A 86 27.05 27.05 1.31
N GLU A 87 27.81 27.28 2.39
CA GLU A 87 28.04 26.29 3.45
C GLU A 87 26.75 25.94 4.20
N THR A 88 25.92 26.95 4.48
CA THR A 88 24.61 26.73 5.09
C THR A 88 23.75 25.84 4.21
N LYS A 89 23.70 26.11 2.89
CA LYS A 89 22.95 25.28 1.97
C LYS A 89 23.53 23.86 1.86
N GLN A 90 24.83 23.74 1.85
CA GLN A 90 25.49 22.43 1.83
C GLN A 90 25.12 21.61 3.08
N GLN A 91 25.09 22.27 4.25
CA GLN A 91 24.69 21.61 5.50
C GLN A 91 23.21 21.22 5.52
N GLU A 92 22.31 22.09 4.99
CA GLU A 92 20.88 21.75 4.83
C GLU A 92 20.70 20.50 3.96
N ILE A 93 21.37 20.44 2.80
CA ILE A 93 21.31 19.29 1.89
C ILE A 93 21.90 18.04 2.55
N PHE A 94 22.98 18.17 3.29
CA PHE A 94 23.56 17.04 4.03
C PHE A 94 22.59 16.47 5.07
N SER A 95 21.93 17.35 5.84
CA SER A 95 20.91 16.94 6.81
C SER A 95 19.75 16.21 6.13
N GLU A 96 19.25 16.74 5.00
CA GLU A 96 18.18 16.10 4.21
C GLU A 96 18.59 14.71 3.70
N ILE A 97 19.84 14.55 3.26
CA ILE A 97 20.37 13.24 2.84
C ILE A 97 20.36 12.24 3.99
N GLU A 98 20.76 12.65 5.20
CA GLU A 98 20.75 11.77 6.37
C GLU A 98 19.33 11.39 6.80
N GLU A 99 18.38 12.32 6.75
CA GLU A 99 16.98 12.05 7.02
C GLU A 99 16.38 11.05 6.00
N LEU A 100 16.68 11.25 4.70
CA LEU A 100 16.24 10.33 3.64
C LEU A 100 16.86 8.94 3.79
N LYS A 101 18.13 8.84 4.17
CA LYS A 101 18.78 7.55 4.45
C LYS A 101 18.12 6.81 5.63
N ASN A 102 17.77 7.55 6.68
CA ASN A 102 17.07 6.96 7.82
C ASN A 102 15.68 6.45 7.41
N SER A 103 14.90 7.27 6.69
CA SER A 103 13.59 6.88 6.17
C SER A 103 13.68 5.65 5.25
N TYR A 104 14.70 5.61 4.39
CA TYR A 104 14.94 4.44 3.52
C TYR A 104 15.19 3.16 4.33
N ARG A 105 15.98 3.27 5.41
CA ARG A 105 16.27 2.12 6.29
C ARG A 105 15.01 1.65 7.02
N GLU A 106 14.24 2.57 7.62
CA GLU A 106 13.00 2.26 8.33
C GLU A 106 11.97 1.57 7.42
N ILE A 107 11.80 2.07 6.19
CA ILE A 107 10.95 1.42 5.19
C ILE A 107 11.48 0.03 4.83
N GLY A 108 12.81 -0.12 4.73
CA GLY A 108 13.43 -1.41 4.48
C GLY A 108 13.19 -2.44 5.58
N GLU A 109 13.23 -2.01 6.83
CA GLU A 109 12.90 -2.85 8.00
C GLU A 109 11.43 -3.28 7.98
N GLU A 110 10.50 -2.37 7.65
CA GLU A 110 9.08 -2.72 7.55
C GLU A 110 8.81 -3.70 6.40
N ILE A 111 9.46 -3.52 5.24
CA ILE A 111 9.39 -4.48 4.13
C ILE A 111 9.89 -5.86 4.58
N HIS A 112 11.00 -5.90 5.32
CA HIS A 112 11.54 -7.16 5.84
C HIS A 112 10.54 -7.84 6.80
N ASN A 113 10.01 -7.09 7.76
CA ASN A 113 9.02 -7.58 8.72
C ASN A 113 7.76 -8.15 8.04
N LEU A 114 7.26 -7.47 7.00
CA LEU A 114 6.11 -7.95 6.24
C LEU A 114 6.43 -9.24 5.45
N ARG A 115 7.63 -9.36 4.91
CA ARG A 115 8.07 -10.59 4.23
C ARG A 115 8.19 -11.76 5.20
N GLU A 116 8.76 -11.56 6.37
CA GLU A 116 8.84 -12.58 7.41
C GLU A 116 7.45 -13.06 7.87
N LYS A 117 6.50 -12.14 8.05
CA LYS A 117 5.10 -12.50 8.33
C LYS A 117 4.46 -13.30 7.20
N GLY A 118 4.76 -13.00 5.95
CA GLY A 118 4.26 -13.73 4.78
C GLY A 118 4.91 -15.10 4.55
N THR A 119 6.09 -15.35 5.15
CA THR A 119 6.77 -16.65 5.12
C THR A 119 6.48 -17.53 6.35
N ALA A 120 5.73 -17.00 7.35
CA ALA A 120 5.23 -17.79 8.45
C ALA A 120 4.54 -19.05 7.89
N GLU A 121 4.98 -20.23 8.35
CA GLU A 121 4.61 -21.55 7.85
C GLU A 121 3.14 -21.59 7.42
N ARG A 122 2.89 -21.95 6.17
CA ARG A 122 1.54 -22.27 5.69
C ARG A 122 0.98 -23.32 6.64
N ARG A 123 0.09 -22.91 7.53
CA ARG A 123 -0.64 -23.83 8.40
C ARG A 123 -1.28 -24.86 7.50
N VAL A 124 -1.16 -26.14 7.88
CA VAL A 124 -1.75 -27.23 7.10
C VAL A 124 -3.24 -26.92 6.95
N THR A 125 -3.62 -26.51 5.76
CA THR A 125 -5.02 -26.29 5.40
C THR A 125 -5.62 -27.65 5.10
N GLY A 126 -6.68 -28.02 5.77
CA GLY A 126 -7.36 -29.30 5.57
C GLY A 126 -8.63 -29.36 6.39
N VAL A 127 -9.51 -30.28 6.07
CA VAL A 127 -10.71 -30.56 6.86
C VAL A 127 -10.32 -31.46 8.03
N PRO A 128 -10.37 -30.99 9.30
CA PRO A 128 -10.11 -31.86 10.45
C PRO A 128 -11.07 -33.04 10.42
N VAL A 129 -10.58 -34.26 10.65
CA VAL A 129 -11.44 -35.45 10.77
C VAL A 129 -12.51 -35.25 11.85
N SER A 130 -12.16 -34.54 12.93
CA SER A 130 -13.10 -34.18 14.01
C SER A 130 -14.24 -33.25 13.59
N ALA A 131 -14.11 -32.55 12.46
CA ALA A 131 -15.17 -31.70 11.93
C ALA A 131 -16.20 -32.43 11.05
N LEU A 132 -15.96 -33.70 10.68
CA LEU A 132 -16.90 -34.47 9.88
C LEU A 132 -18.34 -34.47 10.42
N PRO A 133 -18.59 -34.57 11.73
CA PRO A 133 -19.96 -34.51 12.28
C PRO A 133 -20.68 -33.18 12.05
N LEU A 134 -19.97 -32.11 11.66
CA LEU A 134 -20.55 -30.81 11.34
C LEU A 134 -21.16 -30.78 9.93
N PHE A 135 -20.85 -31.77 9.08
CA PHE A 135 -21.31 -31.83 7.71
C PHE A 135 -22.51 -32.77 7.59
N ALA A 136 -23.57 -32.29 6.96
CA ALA A 136 -24.78 -33.04 6.67
C ALA A 136 -25.17 -32.91 5.21
N CYS A 137 -25.86 -33.90 4.70
CA CYS A 137 -26.42 -33.85 3.34
C CYS A 137 -27.47 -32.74 3.24
N PRO A 138 -27.34 -31.80 2.29
CA PRO A 138 -28.27 -30.68 2.16
C PRO A 138 -29.68 -31.10 1.70
N TYR A 139 -29.87 -32.36 1.28
CA TYR A 139 -31.15 -32.86 0.80
C TYR A 139 -31.90 -33.71 1.80
N CYS A 140 -31.22 -34.51 2.62
CA CYS A 140 -31.89 -35.41 3.56
C CYS A 140 -31.45 -35.20 5.04
N GLY A 141 -30.44 -34.38 5.29
CA GLY A 141 -29.90 -34.14 6.65
C GLY A 141 -29.02 -35.24 7.23
N GLU A 142 -28.88 -36.38 6.53
CA GLU A 142 -28.00 -37.46 6.97
C GLU A 142 -26.52 -37.07 6.96
N SER A 143 -25.72 -37.76 7.76
CA SER A 143 -24.27 -37.54 7.83
C SER A 143 -23.58 -37.82 6.48
N LEU A 144 -22.42 -37.25 6.29
CA LEU A 144 -21.58 -37.51 5.13
C LEU A 144 -20.47 -38.49 5.49
N ASN A 145 -20.32 -39.55 4.69
CA ASN A 145 -19.21 -40.47 4.76
C ASN A 145 -18.04 -39.94 3.91
N ILE A 146 -16.83 -40.28 4.34
CA ILE A 146 -15.64 -39.95 3.57
C ILE A 146 -15.22 -41.14 2.70
N GLU A 147 -14.93 -40.88 1.43
CA GLU A 147 -14.42 -41.85 0.47
C GLU A 147 -13.16 -41.34 -0.23
N ASP A 148 -12.28 -42.24 -0.66
CA ASP A 148 -11.05 -41.97 -1.41
C ASP A 148 -10.15 -40.90 -0.75
N ALA A 149 -10.04 -40.89 0.59
CA ALA A 149 -9.43 -39.81 1.31
C ALA A 149 -7.92 -39.97 1.53
N GLU A 150 -7.17 -38.91 1.29
CA GLU A 150 -5.81 -38.71 1.77
C GLU A 150 -5.86 -37.89 3.09
N ILE A 151 -5.35 -38.51 4.17
CA ILE A 151 -5.35 -37.88 5.51
C ILE A 151 -3.90 -37.66 5.94
N LYS A 152 -3.56 -36.43 6.35
CA LYS A 152 -2.27 -36.07 6.91
C LYS A 152 -2.46 -35.38 8.25
N ASN A 153 -1.78 -35.85 9.29
CA ASN A 153 -1.81 -35.24 10.63
C ASN A 153 -3.23 -34.98 11.18
N GLY A 154 -4.20 -35.84 10.88
CA GLY A 154 -5.58 -35.70 11.31
C GLY A 154 -6.43 -34.73 10.45
N TYR A 155 -5.89 -34.27 9.32
CA TYR A 155 -6.59 -33.44 8.34
C TYR A 155 -6.79 -34.17 7.03
N ILE A 156 -7.98 -34.06 6.46
CA ILE A 156 -8.32 -34.60 5.14
C ILE A 156 -7.85 -33.57 4.12
N ILE A 157 -6.92 -33.96 3.27
CA ILE A 157 -6.32 -33.09 2.23
C ILE A 157 -7.06 -33.25 0.91
N SER A 158 -7.44 -34.50 0.58
CA SER A 158 -8.23 -34.79 -0.61
C SER A 158 -9.20 -35.94 -0.33
N GLY A 159 -10.27 -36.04 -1.12
CA GLY A 159 -11.26 -37.09 -0.99
C GLY A 159 -12.65 -36.64 -1.43
N LYS A 160 -13.66 -37.41 -0.98
CA LYS A 160 -15.06 -37.13 -1.26
C LYS A 160 -15.89 -37.26 0.01
N LEU A 161 -16.85 -36.40 0.17
CA LEU A 161 -17.90 -36.50 1.16
C LEU A 161 -19.19 -36.98 0.47
N VAL A 162 -19.67 -38.16 0.83
CA VAL A 162 -20.80 -38.82 0.16
C VAL A 162 -21.92 -39.01 1.18
N CYS A 163 -23.15 -38.76 0.80
CA CYS A 163 -24.30 -38.93 1.68
C CYS A 163 -24.46 -40.39 2.14
N SER A 164 -24.49 -40.62 3.44
CA SER A 164 -24.72 -41.97 4.03
C SER A 164 -26.08 -42.54 3.68
N GLY A 165 -27.10 -41.72 3.45
CA GLY A 165 -28.43 -42.10 3.00
C GLY A 165 -28.52 -42.61 1.57
N HIS A 166 -27.43 -42.48 0.79
CA HIS A 166 -27.43 -42.98 -0.58
C HIS A 166 -27.42 -44.50 -0.64
N GLY A 167 -26.65 -45.17 0.21
CA GLY A 167 -26.52 -46.65 0.22
C GLY A 167 -27.75 -47.38 0.78
N ASN A 168 -28.55 -46.75 1.61
CA ASN A 168 -29.74 -47.31 2.27
C ASN A 168 -31.08 -46.81 1.69
N GLY A 169 -31.04 -46.02 0.60
CA GLY A 169 -32.24 -45.57 -0.11
C GLY A 169 -33.01 -44.41 0.53
N THR A 170 -32.45 -43.77 1.59
CA THR A 170 -33.08 -42.63 2.26
C THR A 170 -32.80 -41.30 1.56
N CYS A 171 -31.82 -41.23 0.68
CA CYS A 171 -31.49 -40.04 -0.12
C CYS A 171 -31.54 -40.29 -1.61
N GLU A 172 -32.51 -39.73 -2.29
CA GLU A 172 -32.67 -39.86 -3.77
C GLU A 172 -31.64 -39.03 -4.55
N LYS A 173 -31.12 -37.94 -3.97
CA LYS A 173 -30.28 -36.94 -4.67
C LYS A 173 -28.81 -37.31 -4.80
N LYS A 174 -28.33 -38.37 -4.10
CA LYS A 174 -26.94 -38.84 -4.18
C LYS A 174 -25.90 -37.72 -4.03
N TYR A 175 -26.06 -36.93 -2.98
CA TYR A 175 -25.15 -35.79 -2.75
C TYR A 175 -23.69 -36.23 -2.58
N GLU A 176 -22.80 -35.57 -3.31
CA GLU A 176 -21.36 -35.73 -3.25
C GLU A 176 -20.71 -34.34 -3.21
N ALA A 177 -19.71 -34.13 -2.36
CA ALA A 177 -18.83 -32.97 -2.39
C ALA A 177 -17.37 -33.45 -2.44
N LYS A 178 -16.53 -32.73 -3.18
CA LYS A 178 -15.10 -33.06 -3.29
C LYS A 178 -14.31 -32.29 -2.24
N ILE A 179 -13.23 -32.92 -1.78
CA ILE A 179 -12.20 -32.23 -0.98
C ILE A 179 -10.96 -32.12 -1.86
N VAL A 180 -10.53 -30.90 -2.16
CA VAL A 180 -9.37 -30.60 -2.99
C VAL A 180 -8.47 -29.62 -2.24
N ASP A 181 -7.21 -29.98 -2.03
CA ASP A 181 -6.26 -29.21 -1.26
C ASP A 181 -6.78 -28.78 0.14
N GLY A 182 -7.54 -29.69 0.77
CA GLY A 182 -8.14 -29.45 2.09
C GLY A 182 -9.37 -28.56 2.13
N ILE A 183 -9.95 -28.23 0.98
CA ILE A 183 -11.14 -27.39 0.85
C ILE A 183 -12.31 -28.24 0.35
N VAL A 184 -13.47 -28.11 1.00
CA VAL A 184 -14.71 -28.78 0.56
C VAL A 184 -15.35 -27.98 -0.56
N GLU A 185 -15.39 -28.55 -1.74
CA GLU A 185 -16.04 -27.99 -2.93
C GLU A 185 -17.46 -28.59 -3.07
N THR A 186 -18.49 -27.78 -2.78
CA THR A 186 -19.87 -28.26 -2.74
C THR A 186 -20.55 -28.38 -4.10
N GLY A 187 -19.90 -27.96 -5.17
CA GLY A 187 -20.44 -27.99 -6.54
C GLY A 187 -21.50 -26.93 -6.86
N ASN A 188 -21.96 -26.17 -5.86
CA ASN A 188 -22.88 -25.04 -6.05
C ASN A 188 -22.09 -23.77 -6.39
N LEU A 189 -21.45 -23.78 -7.57
CA LEU A 189 -20.69 -22.62 -8.02
C LEU A 189 -21.65 -21.48 -8.37
N TYR A 190 -21.49 -20.35 -7.71
CA TYR A 190 -22.19 -19.12 -8.07
C TYR A 190 -21.60 -18.59 -9.38
N THR A 191 -22.45 -18.53 -10.43
CA THR A 191 -22.14 -17.89 -11.70
C THR A 191 -22.82 -16.52 -11.74
N GLY A 192 -22.17 -15.50 -11.23
CA GLY A 192 -22.67 -14.13 -11.25
C GLY A 192 -21.77 -13.20 -12.06
N ILE A 193 -22.15 -11.93 -12.14
CA ILE A 193 -21.38 -10.89 -12.85
C ILE A 193 -19.97 -10.63 -12.26
N TYR A 194 -19.69 -11.16 -11.08
CA TYR A 194 -18.39 -11.08 -10.42
C TYR A 194 -17.70 -12.45 -10.48
N ASP A 195 -17.17 -12.79 -11.64
CA ASP A 195 -16.59 -14.13 -11.89
C ASP A 195 -15.13 -14.27 -11.46
N HIS A 196 -14.51 -13.19 -10.93
CA HIS A 196 -13.11 -13.19 -10.56
C HIS A 196 -12.91 -12.82 -9.10
N PRO A 197 -12.05 -13.56 -8.37
CA PRO A 197 -11.68 -13.20 -6.99
C PRO A 197 -10.86 -11.91 -6.96
N ASP A 198 -11.10 -11.06 -5.96
CA ASP A 198 -10.28 -9.88 -5.72
C ASP A 198 -8.98 -10.24 -4.98
N LEU A 199 -8.06 -10.90 -5.68
CA LEU A 199 -6.75 -11.28 -5.14
C LEU A 199 -5.85 -10.06 -4.85
N LYS A 200 -6.13 -8.91 -5.48
CA LYS A 200 -5.36 -7.67 -5.31
C LYS A 200 -5.86 -6.81 -4.16
N ARG A 201 -6.93 -7.24 -3.47
CA ARG A 201 -7.53 -6.50 -2.36
C ARG A 201 -7.87 -5.05 -2.72
N GLY A 202 -8.51 -4.85 -3.88
CA GLY A 202 -8.86 -3.53 -4.42
C GLY A 202 -9.69 -2.69 -3.45
N LEU A 203 -10.58 -3.31 -2.67
CA LEU A 203 -11.37 -2.63 -1.65
C LEU A 203 -10.47 -1.84 -0.67
N TYR A 204 -9.41 -2.46 -0.14
CA TYR A 204 -8.52 -1.80 0.82
C TYR A 204 -7.68 -0.69 0.17
N ARG A 205 -7.25 -0.89 -1.08
CA ARG A 205 -6.45 0.10 -1.81
C ARG A 205 -7.23 1.36 -2.13
N ASP A 206 -8.49 1.20 -2.53
CA ASP A 206 -9.31 2.27 -3.09
C ASP A 206 -10.31 2.83 -2.04
N MET A 207 -10.17 2.43 -0.78
CA MET A 207 -11.05 2.80 0.32
C MET A 207 -10.86 4.28 0.71
N GLY A 208 -11.91 5.07 0.60
CA GLY A 208 -11.91 6.45 1.09
C GLY A 208 -11.90 6.55 2.62
N PRO A 209 -11.49 7.71 3.19
CA PRO A 209 -11.37 7.89 4.64
C PRO A 209 -12.68 7.63 5.41
N GLU A 210 -13.81 8.06 4.88
CA GLU A 210 -15.12 7.86 5.51
C GLU A 210 -15.51 6.39 5.57
N PHE A 211 -15.25 5.65 4.49
CA PHE A 211 -15.51 4.22 4.45
C PHE A 211 -14.57 3.45 5.38
N SER A 212 -13.27 3.82 5.41
CA SER A 212 -12.29 3.25 6.34
C SER A 212 -12.73 3.43 7.80
N PHE A 213 -13.20 4.62 8.17
CA PHE A 213 -13.72 4.90 9.51
C PHE A 213 -14.96 4.06 9.84
N CYS A 214 -15.90 3.96 8.89
CA CYS A 214 -17.10 3.13 9.08
C CYS A 214 -16.73 1.64 9.24
N PHE A 215 -15.80 1.16 8.43
CA PHE A 215 -15.31 -0.22 8.44
C PHE A 215 -14.65 -0.56 9.79
N GLN A 216 -13.77 0.34 10.28
CA GLN A 216 -13.13 0.17 11.60
C GLN A 216 -14.16 0.09 12.71
N ARG A 217 -15.16 0.97 12.74
CA ARG A 217 -16.22 0.94 13.75
C ARG A 217 -17.07 -0.34 13.69
N CYS A 218 -17.28 -0.90 12.50
CA CYS A 218 -17.95 -2.20 12.37
C CYS A 218 -17.10 -3.31 13.00
N TYR A 219 -15.81 -3.32 12.76
CA TYR A 219 -14.87 -4.26 13.36
C TYR A 219 -14.84 -4.15 14.88
N ASP A 220 -14.75 -2.93 15.42
CA ASP A 220 -14.75 -2.70 16.87
C ASP A 220 -16.02 -3.26 17.52
N ARG A 221 -17.19 -3.01 16.93
CA ARG A 221 -18.48 -3.53 17.43
C ARG A 221 -18.58 -5.05 17.38
N VAL A 222 -18.08 -5.68 16.30
CA VAL A 222 -18.04 -7.14 16.18
C VAL A 222 -17.14 -7.72 17.27
N THR A 223 -15.94 -7.13 17.45
CA THR A 223 -15.00 -7.54 18.50
C THR A 223 -15.64 -7.42 19.89
N GLU A 224 -16.21 -6.27 20.21
CA GLU A 224 -16.88 -6.03 21.50
C GLU A 224 -18.03 -7.00 21.74
N SER A 225 -18.79 -7.35 20.69
CA SER A 225 -19.89 -8.31 20.79
C SER A 225 -19.39 -9.71 21.06
N LEU A 226 -18.36 -10.14 20.33
CA LEU A 226 -17.76 -11.48 20.49
C LEU A 226 -17.13 -11.66 21.87
N MET A 227 -16.47 -10.63 22.41
CA MET A 227 -15.82 -10.69 23.72
C MET A 227 -16.80 -10.76 24.91
N LYS A 228 -18.12 -10.55 24.68
CA LYS A 228 -19.14 -10.70 25.72
C LYS A 228 -19.57 -12.14 25.93
N ASP A 229 -19.33 -13.00 24.94
CA ASP A 229 -19.77 -14.40 24.97
C ASP A 229 -18.60 -15.34 25.32
N ASP A 230 -18.93 -16.47 25.95
CA ASP A 230 -17.95 -17.55 26.11
C ASP A 230 -17.74 -18.25 24.77
N MET A 231 -16.55 -18.06 24.20
CA MET A 231 -16.17 -18.62 22.89
C MET A 231 -15.53 -20.02 22.98
N ASN A 232 -15.35 -20.57 24.18
CA ASN A 232 -14.72 -21.87 24.34
C ASN A 232 -15.56 -23.01 23.74
N GLY A 233 -14.92 -23.85 22.92
CA GLY A 233 -15.57 -24.98 22.28
C GLY A 233 -16.66 -24.63 21.27
N LYS A 234 -16.78 -23.38 20.88
CA LYS A 234 -17.78 -22.93 19.90
C LYS A 234 -17.32 -23.17 18.47
N VAL A 235 -18.30 -23.31 17.59
CA VAL A 235 -18.11 -23.36 16.14
C VAL A 235 -18.53 -22.02 15.56
N PHE A 236 -17.60 -21.35 14.93
CA PHE A 236 -17.81 -20.09 14.23
C PHE A 236 -17.89 -20.35 12.73
N LEU A 237 -18.89 -19.77 12.09
CA LEU A 237 -19.04 -19.85 10.64
C LEU A 237 -18.98 -18.44 10.09
N GLU A 238 -18.03 -18.20 9.23
CA GLU A 238 -17.88 -16.93 8.53
C GLU A 238 -18.04 -17.15 7.04
N ALA A 239 -19.13 -16.60 6.49
CA ALA A 239 -19.40 -16.60 5.07
C ALA A 239 -19.09 -15.22 4.49
N ASN A 240 -18.25 -15.16 3.51
CA ASN A 240 -17.85 -13.90 2.90
C ASN A 240 -17.72 -14.02 1.37
N ILE A 241 -17.52 -12.87 0.75
CA ILE A 241 -17.24 -12.78 -0.68
C ILE A 241 -15.84 -12.19 -0.83
N ASN A 242 -15.00 -12.83 -1.61
CA ASN A 242 -13.63 -12.39 -1.91
C ASN A 242 -12.69 -12.34 -0.68
N GLY A 243 -12.91 -13.17 0.32
CA GLY A 243 -11.95 -13.39 1.40
C GLY A 243 -11.74 -12.22 2.36
N TYR A 244 -12.71 -11.32 2.50
CA TYR A 244 -12.67 -10.27 3.52
C TYR A 244 -13.13 -10.84 4.88
N PHE A 245 -12.43 -11.86 5.36
CA PHE A 245 -12.76 -12.57 6.58
C PHE A 245 -12.29 -11.82 7.82
N TYR A 246 -13.24 -11.47 8.70
CA TYR A 246 -12.95 -10.82 9.96
C TYR A 246 -12.27 -11.77 10.95
N MET A 247 -12.89 -12.93 11.24
CA MET A 247 -12.41 -13.88 12.24
C MET A 247 -11.05 -14.48 11.86
N TYR A 248 -10.84 -14.77 10.58
CA TYR A 248 -9.56 -15.25 10.08
C TYR A 248 -8.42 -14.25 10.32
N ASN A 249 -8.70 -12.96 10.14
CA ASN A 249 -7.74 -11.90 10.40
C ASN A 249 -7.51 -11.64 11.90
N HIS A 250 -8.39 -12.18 12.76
CA HIS A 250 -8.36 -11.99 14.22
C HIS A 250 -8.33 -13.32 14.97
N LEU A 251 -7.62 -14.33 14.45
CA LEU A 251 -7.54 -15.67 15.05
C LEU A 251 -7.09 -15.66 16.51
N GLY A 252 -6.32 -14.66 16.93
CA GLY A 252 -5.91 -14.48 18.32
C GLY A 252 -7.04 -14.23 19.31
N LEU A 253 -8.26 -13.86 18.83
CA LEU A 253 -9.46 -13.72 19.66
C LEU A 253 -10.13 -15.07 19.95
N LEU A 254 -9.84 -16.09 19.13
CA LEU A 254 -10.49 -17.40 19.26
C LEU A 254 -9.73 -18.31 20.22
N PRO A 255 -10.42 -18.94 21.20
CA PRO A 255 -9.81 -19.99 22.02
C PRO A 255 -9.32 -21.16 21.17
N ALA A 256 -8.24 -21.81 21.63
CA ALA A 256 -7.60 -22.91 20.90
C ALA A 256 -8.53 -24.13 20.67
N ASN A 257 -9.57 -24.28 21.47
CA ASN A 257 -10.55 -25.36 21.36
C ASN A 257 -11.79 -24.98 20.52
N SER A 258 -11.78 -23.80 19.87
CA SER A 258 -12.82 -23.37 18.95
C SER A 258 -12.58 -23.90 17.54
N THR A 259 -13.63 -23.96 16.74
CA THR A 259 -13.58 -24.29 15.32
C THR A 259 -14.04 -23.12 14.50
N LEU A 260 -13.24 -22.70 13.51
CA LEU A 260 -13.61 -21.67 12.54
C LEU A 260 -13.83 -22.30 11.18
N ILE A 261 -15.01 -22.12 10.61
CA ILE A 261 -15.37 -22.55 9.26
C ILE A 261 -15.49 -21.32 8.36
N LEU A 262 -14.67 -21.26 7.33
CA LEU A 262 -14.69 -20.21 6.34
C LEU A 262 -15.42 -20.67 5.08
N ILE A 263 -16.32 -19.84 4.57
CA ILE A 263 -17.05 -20.10 3.33
C ILE A 263 -16.79 -18.95 2.37
N ASP A 264 -16.31 -19.25 1.18
CA ASP A 264 -16.21 -18.32 0.07
C ASP A 264 -16.63 -19.01 -1.23
N LYS A 265 -17.09 -18.24 -2.20
CA LYS A 265 -17.45 -18.77 -3.52
C LYS A 265 -16.24 -19.09 -4.40
N TYR A 266 -15.07 -18.56 -4.04
CA TYR A 266 -13.83 -18.74 -4.79
C TYR A 266 -12.85 -19.63 -4.02
N PRO A 267 -12.59 -20.85 -4.50
CA PRO A 267 -11.59 -21.73 -3.87
C PRO A 267 -10.20 -21.12 -3.77
N GLU A 268 -9.84 -20.24 -4.72
CA GLU A 268 -8.55 -19.54 -4.74
C GLU A 268 -8.35 -18.66 -3.51
N ILE A 269 -9.42 -18.03 -3.03
CA ILE A 269 -9.42 -17.21 -1.83
C ILE A 269 -9.15 -18.06 -0.60
N LEU A 270 -9.73 -19.25 -0.51
CA LEU A 270 -9.53 -20.16 0.63
C LEU A 270 -8.13 -20.80 0.63
N ARG A 271 -7.41 -20.77 -0.51
CA ARG A 271 -6.03 -21.26 -0.65
C ARG A 271 -4.97 -20.20 -0.34
N MET A 272 -5.33 -18.93 -0.18
CA MET A 272 -4.42 -17.83 0.19
C MET A 272 -3.99 -17.92 1.65
#